data_be38d4a228bc68c7f930690e083132d9
#
_entry.id   be38d4a228bc68c7f930690e083132d9
#
_cell.length_a   1.000
_cell.length_b   1.000
_cell.length_c   1.000
_cell.angle_alpha   90.00
_cell.angle_beta   90.00
_cell.angle_gamma   90.00
#
_symmetry.space_group_name_H-M   'P 1'
#
loop_
_entity.id
_entity.type
_entity.pdbx_description
1 polymer ?
#
loop_
_entity_poly.entity_id
_entity_poly.type
_entity_poly.pdbx_seq_one_letter_code
_entity_poly.pdbx_strand_id
1 'polypeptide(L)'
;MRRFSLRPPDAVKQQNAGTAGTRMNMLDMRTVILMGVFSHVLCAVVVVELWRVNRRRFDGLGYQAADHLLQTVALVLVGLRGIIPDWLSMVGSNTMVLGGAILGLIALERFTGKQGPQWPNVLLLVVFAGVHAWFCVVQPDLAARNFNFTLALLLVCGQALWLTQRRVEPAMRPLLRWVNLAYGGYVAVCGARLLVMAARPDPNNDFFRSGLYDILALLAFIVLFILLTFGVMAMVNRRLVADLQAQEGKFAKAFHTSPYAVTLTRWSDGKIIEANQGFSEITGYGLAEAIGKTSMELRLWGEERDREMVREALRRDGRVRGMELQFRKKNGAPLTGLLSADRITINNEACILTSVNDISERKEAEEKREQLVREREKALSEVKVLSGLLPICAACKKIRDDQGYWNQIEAYIATHSEANFTHGICPECTRKYFGELMDGEK
;
A
#
# COMPACT_ATOMS: atom_id res chain seq x y z
N MET A 1 -72.90 11.12 89.43
CA MET A 1 -73.26 11.76 88.20
C MET A 1 -72.02 12.24 87.51
N ARG A 2 -71.46 11.46 86.51
CA ARG A 2 -70.35 11.89 85.70
C ARG A 2 -70.71 11.61 84.24
N ARG A 3 -70.80 12.65 83.44
CA ARG A 3 -71.09 12.58 81.98
C ARG A 3 -69.88 12.04 81.21
N PHE A 4 -70.08 10.97 80.48
CA PHE A 4 -69.13 10.49 79.43
C PHE A 4 -69.35 11.29 78.19
N SER A 5 -68.32 11.97 77.68
CA SER A 5 -68.29 12.62 76.41
C SER A 5 -67.62 11.74 75.36
N LEU A 6 -68.34 11.26 74.38
CA LEU A 6 -67.84 10.55 73.25
C LEU A 6 -67.12 11.53 72.26
N ARG A 7 -65.85 11.28 71.91
CA ARG A 7 -65.15 11.92 70.82
C ARG A 7 -65.41 11.13 69.51
N PRO A 8 -65.55 11.78 68.35
CA PRO A 8 -65.82 11.13 67.10
C PRO A 8 -64.51 10.51 66.52
N PRO A 9 -64.64 9.51 65.61
CA PRO A 9 -63.51 8.77 65.02
C PRO A 9 -62.99 9.42 63.72
N ASP A 10 -62.13 10.43 63.80
CA ASP A 10 -61.51 11.10 62.69
C ASP A 10 -60.02 10.77 62.49
N ALA A 11 -59.55 9.66 63.00
CA ALA A 11 -58.09 9.27 62.93
C ALA A 11 -57.77 8.14 61.98
N VAL A 12 -58.68 7.69 61.12
CA VAL A 12 -58.46 6.56 60.17
C VAL A 12 -58.39 6.96 58.69
N LYS A 13 -58.46 8.26 58.36
CA LYS A 13 -58.42 8.70 56.93
C LYS A 13 -57.12 9.30 56.44
N GLN A 14 -56.03 9.28 57.21
CA GLN A 14 -54.72 9.83 56.78
C GLN A 14 -53.63 8.82 56.48
N GLN A 15 -53.89 7.51 56.50
CA GLN A 15 -52.87 6.48 56.23
C GLN A 15 -52.95 5.85 54.81
N ASN A 16 -53.90 6.25 53.98
CA ASN A 16 -54.01 5.69 52.61
C ASN A 16 -53.71 6.68 51.47
N ALA A 17 -53.04 7.80 51.73
CA ALA A 17 -52.60 8.75 50.66
C ALA A 17 -51.11 8.61 50.30
N GLY A 18 -50.42 7.55 50.75
CA GLY A 18 -48.98 7.38 50.58
C GLY A 18 -48.56 6.35 49.52
N THR A 19 -49.50 5.74 48.78
CA THR A 19 -49.10 4.63 47.84
C THR A 19 -49.58 4.86 46.35
N ALA A 20 -49.79 6.10 45.96
CA ALA A 20 -50.05 6.40 44.55
C ALA A 20 -48.98 7.31 44.00
N GLY A 21 -47.84 6.74 43.59
CA GLY A 21 -46.82 7.55 42.95
C GLY A 21 -45.45 6.95 42.78
N THR A 22 -45.30 5.62 42.83
CA THR A 22 -44.10 5.00 42.24
C THR A 22 -44.31 5.00 40.73
N ARG A 23 -44.20 6.20 40.10
CA ARG A 23 -43.88 6.24 38.68
C ARG A 23 -42.59 5.46 38.54
N MET A 24 -42.65 4.26 37.99
CA MET A 24 -41.48 3.55 37.50
C MET A 24 -40.79 4.52 36.51
N ASN A 25 -39.78 5.25 36.99
CA ASN A 25 -38.86 5.93 36.13
C ASN A 25 -38.16 4.80 35.36
N MET A 26 -38.66 4.45 34.18
CA MET A 26 -38.05 3.41 33.28
C MET A 26 -36.62 3.73 32.90
N LEU A 27 -36.12 4.92 33.24
CA LEU A 27 -34.73 5.36 33.07
C LEU A 27 -34.10 5.65 34.46
N ASP A 28 -33.63 4.59 35.11
CA ASP A 28 -32.79 4.67 36.29
C ASP A 28 -31.30 4.67 35.86
N MET A 29 -30.46 5.47 36.56
CA MET A 29 -29.01 5.58 36.28
C MET A 29 -28.31 4.21 36.27
N ARG A 30 -28.69 3.30 37.19
CA ARG A 30 -28.13 1.94 37.27
C ARG A 30 -28.46 1.12 36.02
N THR A 31 -29.67 1.20 35.50
CA THR A 31 -30.09 0.53 34.27
C THR A 31 -29.30 1.06 33.08
N VAL A 32 -29.09 2.39 32.99
CA VAL A 32 -28.30 3.00 31.90
C VAL A 32 -26.83 2.56 31.98
N ILE A 33 -26.23 2.49 33.18
CA ILE A 33 -24.88 1.98 33.35
C ILE A 33 -24.79 0.52 32.91
N LEU A 34 -25.74 -0.32 33.28
CA LEU A 34 -25.76 -1.74 32.88
C LEU A 34 -25.85 -1.88 31.35
N MET A 35 -26.75 -1.15 30.70
CA MET A 35 -26.82 -1.11 29.23
C MET A 35 -25.51 -0.61 28.62
N GLY A 36 -24.88 0.40 29.24
CA GLY A 36 -23.57 0.89 28.85
C GLY A 36 -22.49 -0.16 28.92
N VAL A 37 -22.43 -0.94 30.02
CA VAL A 37 -21.47 -2.04 30.15
C VAL A 37 -21.60 -3.05 29.03
N PHE A 38 -22.82 -3.52 28.72
CA PHE A 38 -23.04 -4.44 27.61
C PHE A 38 -22.58 -3.85 26.28
N SER A 39 -22.91 -2.60 26.00
CA SER A 39 -22.49 -1.91 24.78
C SER A 39 -20.96 -1.79 24.68
N HIS A 40 -20.28 -1.43 25.79
CA HIS A 40 -18.82 -1.29 25.81
C HIS A 40 -18.12 -2.63 25.65
N VAL A 41 -18.60 -3.70 26.27
CA VAL A 41 -18.07 -5.06 26.06
C VAL A 41 -18.17 -5.45 24.59
N LEU A 42 -19.33 -5.25 23.96
CA LEU A 42 -19.52 -5.56 22.54
C LEU A 42 -18.56 -4.74 21.64
N CYS A 43 -18.47 -3.44 21.90
CA CYS A 43 -17.55 -2.56 21.18
C CYS A 43 -16.08 -2.99 21.36
N ALA A 44 -15.67 -3.35 22.59
CA ALA A 44 -14.33 -3.81 22.88
C ALA A 44 -14.00 -5.11 22.13
N VAL A 45 -14.91 -6.08 22.10
CA VAL A 45 -14.74 -7.33 21.32
C VAL A 45 -14.53 -7.03 19.84
N VAL A 46 -15.36 -6.16 19.25
CA VAL A 46 -15.23 -5.77 17.83
C VAL A 46 -13.89 -5.13 17.54
N VAL A 47 -13.43 -4.18 18.38
CA VAL A 47 -12.17 -3.47 18.14
C VAL A 47 -10.95 -4.35 18.41
N VAL A 48 -11.00 -5.22 19.41
CA VAL A 48 -9.94 -6.22 19.68
C VAL A 48 -9.79 -7.19 18.50
N GLU A 49 -10.91 -7.68 17.94
CA GLU A 49 -10.84 -8.57 16.78
C GLU A 49 -10.33 -7.82 15.54
N LEU A 50 -10.78 -6.59 15.33
CA LEU A 50 -10.26 -5.73 14.26
C LEU A 50 -8.74 -5.53 14.39
N TRP A 51 -8.24 -5.32 15.60
CA TRP A 51 -6.80 -5.24 15.88
C TRP A 51 -6.08 -6.56 15.62
N ARG A 52 -6.59 -7.69 16.12
CA ARG A 52 -5.95 -9.01 15.92
C ARG A 52 -5.73 -9.32 14.45
N VAL A 53 -6.75 -9.08 13.62
CA VAL A 53 -6.70 -9.34 12.18
C VAL A 53 -5.76 -8.37 11.46
N ASN A 54 -5.72 -7.10 11.87
CA ASN A 54 -5.04 -6.03 11.13
C ASN A 54 -3.76 -5.49 11.80
N ARG A 55 -3.29 -6.08 12.93
CA ARG A 55 -2.18 -5.56 13.75
C ARG A 55 -0.85 -5.34 13.01
N ARG A 56 -0.61 -6.10 11.92
CA ARG A 56 0.59 -5.96 11.08
C ARG A 56 0.43 -4.93 9.97
N ARG A 57 -0.78 -4.48 9.72
CA ARG A 57 -1.12 -3.64 8.56
C ARG A 57 -1.35 -2.19 8.95
N PHE A 58 -1.97 -1.95 10.10
CA PHE A 58 -2.27 -0.61 10.59
C PHE A 58 -1.69 -0.36 11.97
N ASP A 59 -0.86 0.67 12.05
CA ASP A 59 -0.36 1.16 13.33
C ASP A 59 -1.47 1.93 14.07
N GLY A 60 -1.47 1.83 15.40
CA GLY A 60 -2.44 2.53 16.24
C GLY A 60 -3.64 1.69 16.69
N LEU A 61 -4.06 0.62 15.98
CA LEU A 61 -5.23 -0.18 16.38
C LEU A 61 -5.08 -0.83 17.76
N GLY A 62 -3.86 -1.15 18.20
CA GLY A 62 -3.61 -1.67 19.53
C GLY A 62 -3.94 -0.65 20.64
N TYR A 63 -3.65 0.62 20.43
CA TYR A 63 -4.03 1.70 21.34
C TYR A 63 -5.54 1.90 21.39
N GLN A 64 -6.22 1.73 20.23
CA GLN A 64 -7.69 1.80 20.17
C GLN A 64 -8.34 0.62 20.92
N ALA A 65 -7.78 -0.58 20.81
CA ALA A 65 -8.25 -1.73 21.57
C ALA A 65 -8.03 -1.53 23.08
N ALA A 66 -6.89 -0.99 23.49
CA ALA A 66 -6.59 -0.66 24.88
C ALA A 66 -7.55 0.43 25.43
N ASP A 67 -7.86 1.47 24.64
CA ASP A 67 -8.89 2.46 24.97
C ASP A 67 -10.24 1.79 25.30
N HIS A 68 -10.74 0.95 24.39
CA HIS A 68 -12.04 0.30 24.56
C HIS A 68 -12.07 -0.65 25.76
N LEU A 69 -11.00 -1.39 26.02
CA LEU A 69 -10.87 -2.23 27.20
C LEU A 69 -10.86 -1.40 28.49
N LEU A 70 -10.09 -0.30 28.49
CA LEU A 70 -9.96 0.57 29.66
C LEU A 70 -11.31 1.23 30.01
N GLN A 71 -12.02 1.73 29.01
CA GLN A 71 -13.35 2.32 29.20
C GLN A 71 -14.39 1.29 29.64
N THR A 72 -14.32 0.06 29.13
CA THR A 72 -15.19 -1.04 29.57
C THR A 72 -14.97 -1.35 31.07
N VAL A 73 -13.71 -1.50 31.48
CA VAL A 73 -13.37 -1.74 32.89
C VAL A 73 -13.82 -0.58 33.76
N ALA A 74 -13.59 0.65 33.33
CA ALA A 74 -14.00 1.85 34.05
C ALA A 74 -15.51 1.88 34.28
N LEU A 75 -16.33 1.56 33.27
CA LEU A 75 -17.78 1.57 33.41
C LEU A 75 -18.29 0.45 34.33
N VAL A 76 -17.64 -0.72 34.32
CA VAL A 76 -17.90 -1.79 35.31
C VAL A 76 -17.62 -1.31 36.72
N LEU A 77 -16.48 -0.63 36.96
CA LEU A 77 -16.13 -0.08 38.28
C LEU A 77 -17.16 0.98 38.75
N VAL A 78 -17.69 1.81 37.84
CA VAL A 78 -18.79 2.74 38.17
C VAL A 78 -20.05 1.99 38.58
N GLY A 79 -20.38 0.90 37.87
CA GLY A 79 -21.54 0.05 38.19
C GLY A 79 -21.45 -0.64 39.57
N LEU A 80 -20.23 -0.95 39.98
CA LEU A 80 -19.94 -1.60 41.27
C LEU A 80 -19.80 -0.58 42.44
N ARG A 81 -20.08 0.70 42.22
CA ARG A 81 -20.04 1.71 43.28
C ARG A 81 -20.97 1.37 44.45
N GLY A 82 -20.44 1.46 45.68
CA GLY A 82 -21.09 1.01 46.90
C GLY A 82 -20.83 -0.46 47.28
N ILE A 83 -20.18 -1.26 46.42
CA ILE A 83 -19.71 -2.61 46.68
C ILE A 83 -18.19 -2.62 46.85
N ILE A 84 -17.49 -1.85 45.99
CA ILE A 84 -16.03 -1.69 46.00
C ILE A 84 -15.64 -0.37 46.66
N PRO A 85 -14.35 -0.19 47.07
CA PRO A 85 -13.89 1.06 47.65
C PRO A 85 -14.17 2.27 46.78
N ASP A 86 -14.63 3.37 47.40
CA ASP A 86 -15.03 4.60 46.70
C ASP A 86 -13.91 5.22 45.86
N TRP A 87 -12.68 5.20 46.34
CA TRP A 87 -11.53 5.70 45.53
C TRP A 87 -11.37 4.96 44.21
N LEU A 88 -11.63 3.66 44.15
CA LEU A 88 -11.53 2.85 42.96
C LEU A 88 -12.71 3.12 42.00
N SER A 89 -13.94 3.17 42.56
CA SER A 89 -15.17 3.40 41.75
C SER A 89 -15.35 4.84 41.32
N MET A 90 -14.68 5.82 41.92
CA MET A 90 -14.79 7.24 41.59
C MET A 90 -13.52 7.76 40.91
N VAL A 91 -12.35 7.68 41.58
CA VAL A 91 -11.09 8.21 41.03
C VAL A 91 -10.54 7.27 40.00
N GLY A 92 -10.43 5.97 40.29
CA GLY A 92 -9.88 4.95 39.40
C GLY A 92 -10.66 4.88 38.10
N SER A 93 -11.98 4.74 38.16
CA SER A 93 -12.85 4.63 36.98
C SER A 93 -12.75 5.86 36.04
N ASN A 94 -12.89 7.07 36.58
CA ASN A 94 -12.82 8.29 35.76
C ASN A 94 -11.42 8.55 35.20
N THR A 95 -10.36 8.18 35.90
CA THR A 95 -8.99 8.24 35.41
C THR A 95 -8.78 7.25 34.26
N MET A 96 -9.36 6.04 34.35
CA MET A 96 -9.33 5.06 33.26
C MET A 96 -10.09 5.55 32.03
N VAL A 97 -11.24 6.20 32.18
CA VAL A 97 -11.97 6.78 31.05
C VAL A 97 -11.14 7.84 30.32
N LEU A 98 -10.54 8.76 31.08
CA LEU A 98 -9.70 9.81 30.48
C LEU A 98 -8.41 9.22 29.87
N GLY A 99 -7.78 8.26 30.53
CA GLY A 99 -6.63 7.53 30.01
C GLY A 99 -6.95 6.79 28.73
N GLY A 100 -8.12 6.13 28.67
CA GLY A 100 -8.63 5.51 27.45
C GLY A 100 -8.80 6.53 26.31
N ALA A 101 -9.46 7.66 26.57
CA ALA A 101 -9.63 8.72 25.57
C ALA A 101 -8.28 9.24 25.01
N ILE A 102 -7.24 9.36 25.88
CA ILE A 102 -5.88 9.71 25.46
C ILE A 102 -5.28 8.61 24.57
N LEU A 103 -5.47 7.33 24.91
CA LEU A 103 -5.04 6.22 24.05
C LEU A 103 -5.76 6.23 22.71
N GLY A 104 -7.04 6.56 22.67
CA GLY A 104 -7.81 6.77 21.43
C GLY A 104 -7.25 7.91 20.57
N LEU A 105 -6.82 9.01 21.18
CA LEU A 105 -6.13 10.09 20.48
C LEU A 105 -4.78 9.62 19.90
N ILE A 106 -3.97 8.89 20.69
CA ILE A 106 -2.69 8.31 20.21
C ILE A 106 -2.93 7.32 19.06
N ALA A 107 -3.97 6.49 19.16
CA ALA A 107 -4.37 5.58 18.10
C ALA A 107 -4.63 6.33 16.79
N LEU A 108 -5.36 7.43 16.86
CA LEU A 108 -5.70 8.27 15.71
C LEU A 108 -4.46 8.96 15.11
N GLU A 109 -3.56 9.47 15.94
CA GLU A 109 -2.27 10.04 15.51
C GLU A 109 -1.43 9.02 14.76
N ARG A 110 -1.30 7.80 15.29
CA ARG A 110 -0.53 6.73 14.64
C ARG A 110 -1.18 6.27 13.34
N PHE A 111 -2.48 6.10 13.32
CA PHE A 111 -3.21 5.71 12.12
C PHE A 111 -3.07 6.75 10.98
N THR A 112 -3.04 8.03 11.33
CA THR A 112 -2.90 9.14 10.37
C THR A 112 -1.44 9.51 10.07
N GLY A 113 -0.47 8.93 10.79
CA GLY A 113 0.96 9.26 10.65
C GLY A 113 1.34 10.66 11.17
N LYS A 114 0.49 11.30 11.97
CA LYS A 114 0.67 12.67 12.48
C LYS A 114 0.91 12.67 14.00
N GLN A 115 2.01 12.09 14.43
CA GLN A 115 2.36 11.98 15.84
C GLN A 115 2.70 13.34 16.47
N GLY A 116 2.27 13.55 17.71
CA GLY A 116 2.58 14.69 18.55
C GLY A 116 3.21 14.29 19.89
N PRO A 117 3.79 15.25 20.65
CA PRO A 117 4.32 14.98 21.98
C PRO A 117 3.16 14.64 22.94
N GLN A 118 3.30 13.57 23.71
CA GLN A 118 2.26 13.09 24.63
C GLN A 118 2.39 13.61 26.06
N TRP A 119 3.49 14.28 26.38
CA TRP A 119 3.70 14.82 27.73
C TRP A 119 2.59 15.78 28.21
N PRO A 120 1.93 16.61 27.34
CA PRO A 120 0.84 17.45 27.82
C PRO A 120 -0.38 16.63 28.25
N ASN A 121 -0.66 15.53 27.52
CA ASN A 121 -1.77 14.62 27.83
C ASN A 121 -1.50 13.80 29.09
N VAL A 122 -0.24 13.41 29.33
CA VAL A 122 0.17 12.77 30.59
C VAL A 122 0.04 13.74 31.77
N LEU A 123 0.49 14.99 31.60
CA LEU A 123 0.32 16.02 32.59
C LEU A 123 -1.17 16.29 32.89
N LEU A 124 -1.99 16.41 31.86
CA LEU A 124 -3.45 16.56 31.97
C LEU A 124 -4.05 15.40 32.81
N LEU A 125 -3.64 14.15 32.54
CA LEU A 125 -4.13 12.98 33.27
C LEU A 125 -3.73 13.01 34.73
N VAL A 126 -2.49 13.39 35.05
CA VAL A 126 -1.99 13.49 36.44
C VAL A 126 -2.71 14.61 37.22
N VAL A 127 -2.83 15.80 36.64
CA VAL A 127 -3.55 16.93 37.22
C VAL A 127 -5.02 16.57 37.44
N PHE A 128 -5.66 15.99 36.41
CA PHE A 128 -7.04 15.52 36.49
C PHE A 128 -7.23 14.56 37.67
N ALA A 129 -6.39 13.51 37.76
CA ALA A 129 -6.50 12.49 38.82
C ALA A 129 -6.32 13.11 40.22
N GLY A 130 -5.37 14.03 40.42
CA GLY A 130 -5.13 14.74 41.67
C GLY A 130 -6.32 15.61 42.09
N VAL A 131 -6.83 16.43 41.17
CA VAL A 131 -8.01 17.30 41.41
C VAL A 131 -9.25 16.43 41.67
N HIS A 132 -9.42 15.34 40.91
CA HIS A 132 -10.56 14.45 41.08
C HIS A 132 -10.52 13.73 42.45
N ALA A 133 -9.34 13.27 42.90
CA ALA A 133 -9.13 12.67 44.18
C ALA A 133 -9.39 13.65 45.32
N TRP A 134 -8.95 14.91 45.19
CA TRP A 134 -9.25 15.96 46.17
C TRP A 134 -10.75 16.10 46.40
N PHE A 135 -11.55 16.25 45.34
CA PHE A 135 -13.01 16.36 45.42
C PHE A 135 -13.74 15.04 45.70
N CYS A 136 -13.04 13.92 45.78
CA CYS A 136 -13.59 12.66 46.26
C CYS A 136 -13.34 12.43 47.76
N VAL A 137 -12.14 12.80 48.27
CA VAL A 137 -11.67 12.39 49.60
C VAL A 137 -11.62 13.55 50.60
N VAL A 138 -11.09 14.71 50.15
CA VAL A 138 -10.84 15.86 51.04
C VAL A 138 -12.07 16.75 51.15
N GLN A 139 -12.66 17.13 50.03
CA GLN A 139 -13.84 17.98 49.96
C GLN A 139 -14.87 17.37 49.02
N PRO A 140 -15.70 16.41 49.50
CA PRO A 140 -16.63 15.70 48.65
C PRO A 140 -17.63 16.65 47.95
N ASP A 141 -17.44 16.82 46.61
CA ASP A 141 -18.29 17.67 45.77
C ASP A 141 -18.50 17.01 44.39
N LEU A 142 -19.74 16.56 44.14
CA LEU A 142 -20.10 15.91 42.89
C LEU A 142 -20.06 16.88 41.69
N ALA A 143 -20.48 18.13 41.90
CA ALA A 143 -20.51 19.12 40.84
C ALA A 143 -19.07 19.46 40.36
N ALA A 144 -18.14 19.65 41.29
CA ALA A 144 -16.74 19.89 41.01
C ALA A 144 -16.07 18.69 40.31
N ARG A 145 -16.38 17.46 40.73
CA ARG A 145 -15.91 16.23 40.05
C ARG A 145 -16.44 16.13 38.62
N ASN A 146 -17.73 16.36 38.42
CA ASN A 146 -18.36 16.32 37.10
C ASN A 146 -17.79 17.41 36.20
N PHE A 147 -17.53 18.61 36.71
CA PHE A 147 -16.91 19.70 35.99
C PHE A 147 -15.50 19.34 35.57
N ASN A 148 -14.64 18.87 36.48
CA ASN A 148 -13.26 18.44 36.22
C ASN A 148 -13.22 17.35 35.13
N PHE A 149 -14.07 16.31 35.23
CA PHE A 149 -14.17 15.23 34.26
C PHE A 149 -14.58 15.75 32.86
N THR A 150 -15.63 16.56 32.83
CA THR A 150 -16.18 17.06 31.55
C THR A 150 -15.19 17.99 30.84
N LEU A 151 -14.48 18.84 31.57
CA LEU A 151 -13.45 19.73 31.05
C LEU A 151 -12.26 18.94 30.48
N ALA A 152 -11.75 17.97 31.23
CA ALA A 152 -10.64 17.14 30.77
C ALA A 152 -11.00 16.34 29.52
N LEU A 153 -12.18 15.74 29.48
CA LEU A 153 -12.67 15.01 28.30
C LEU A 153 -12.87 15.94 27.08
N LEU A 154 -13.41 17.16 27.29
CA LEU A 154 -13.53 18.16 26.24
C LEU A 154 -12.18 18.51 25.60
N LEU A 155 -11.13 18.67 26.42
CA LEU A 155 -9.79 18.98 25.94
C LEU A 155 -9.22 17.86 25.08
N VAL A 156 -9.35 16.59 25.48
CA VAL A 156 -8.87 15.44 24.73
C VAL A 156 -9.65 15.27 23.41
N CYS A 157 -10.99 15.32 23.48
CA CYS A 157 -11.84 15.20 22.29
C CYS A 157 -11.65 16.38 21.32
N GLY A 158 -11.44 17.58 21.86
CA GLY A 158 -11.09 18.78 21.08
C GLY A 158 -9.77 18.63 20.33
N GLN A 159 -8.75 18.06 20.98
CA GLN A 159 -7.46 17.74 20.33
C GLN A 159 -7.65 16.72 19.18
N ALA A 160 -8.45 15.65 19.40
CA ALA A 160 -8.74 14.66 18.38
C ALA A 160 -9.45 15.28 17.17
N LEU A 161 -10.44 16.13 17.40
CA LEU A 161 -11.17 16.83 16.36
C LEU A 161 -10.28 17.83 15.61
N TRP A 162 -9.43 18.58 16.31
CA TRP A 162 -8.45 19.50 15.71
C TRP A 162 -7.44 18.75 14.84
N LEU A 163 -6.89 17.62 15.35
CA LEU A 163 -5.98 16.75 14.60
C LEU A 163 -6.58 16.35 13.24
N THR A 164 -7.78 15.80 13.26
CA THR A 164 -8.43 15.25 12.06
C THR A 164 -8.85 16.32 11.06
N GLN A 165 -9.23 17.54 11.53
CA GLN A 165 -9.65 18.62 10.66
C GLN A 165 -8.51 19.46 10.12
N ARG A 166 -7.45 19.68 10.91
CA ARG A 166 -6.37 20.62 10.56
C ARG A 166 -5.06 19.97 10.13
N ARG A 167 -4.67 18.85 10.77
CA ARG A 167 -3.36 18.23 10.50
C ARG A 167 -3.40 17.09 9.49
N VAL A 168 -4.56 16.43 9.31
CA VAL A 168 -4.71 15.33 8.36
C VAL A 168 -4.90 15.86 6.94
N GLU A 169 -4.25 15.22 5.98
CA GLU A 169 -4.31 15.55 4.56
C GLU A 169 -5.76 15.50 4.03
N PRO A 170 -6.15 16.43 3.14
CA PRO A 170 -7.51 16.49 2.60
C PRO A 170 -8.00 15.17 2.00
N ALA A 171 -7.11 14.43 1.36
CA ALA A 171 -7.42 13.12 0.75
C ALA A 171 -7.85 12.05 1.78
N MET A 172 -7.36 12.13 3.03
CA MET A 172 -7.72 11.19 4.09
C MET A 172 -8.97 11.60 4.89
N ARG A 173 -9.40 12.86 4.82
CA ARG A 173 -10.55 13.37 5.61
C ARG A 173 -11.86 12.61 5.38
N PRO A 174 -12.20 12.17 4.14
CA PRO A 174 -13.41 11.36 3.92
C PRO A 174 -13.41 10.02 4.68
N LEU A 175 -12.22 9.44 4.92
CA LEU A 175 -12.07 8.20 5.68
C LEU A 175 -12.45 8.40 7.16
N LEU A 176 -12.20 9.60 7.70
CA LEU A 176 -12.39 9.97 9.10
C LEU A 176 -13.77 10.57 9.41
N ARG A 177 -14.69 10.60 8.43
CA ARG A 177 -15.99 11.29 8.57
C ARG A 177 -16.77 10.87 9.82
N TRP A 178 -16.89 9.58 10.08
CA TRP A 178 -17.64 9.06 11.22
C TRP A 178 -16.91 9.26 12.54
N VAL A 179 -15.58 9.17 12.54
CA VAL A 179 -14.74 9.49 13.71
C VAL A 179 -14.88 10.97 14.07
N ASN A 180 -14.84 11.86 13.07
CA ASN A 180 -15.08 13.29 13.27
C ASN A 180 -16.47 13.61 13.83
N LEU A 181 -17.50 12.89 13.34
CA LEU A 181 -18.86 13.04 13.85
C LEU A 181 -18.94 12.65 15.33
N ALA A 182 -18.31 11.54 15.71
CA ALA A 182 -18.27 11.10 17.10
C ALA A 182 -17.54 12.10 18.00
N TYR A 183 -16.32 12.52 17.65
CA TYR A 183 -15.56 13.50 18.45
C TYR A 183 -16.25 14.88 18.47
N GLY A 184 -16.86 15.32 17.38
CA GLY A 184 -17.68 16.52 17.33
C GLY A 184 -18.89 16.42 18.28
N GLY A 185 -19.53 15.27 18.34
CA GLY A 185 -20.60 14.97 19.28
C GLY A 185 -20.13 15.03 20.74
N TYR A 186 -18.95 14.43 21.06
CA TYR A 186 -18.35 14.54 22.39
C TYR A 186 -18.08 16.00 22.79
N VAL A 187 -17.49 16.79 21.90
CA VAL A 187 -17.25 18.22 22.12
C VAL A 187 -18.55 18.98 22.37
N ALA A 188 -19.59 18.71 21.60
CA ALA A 188 -20.90 19.35 21.77
C ALA A 188 -21.56 18.97 23.10
N VAL A 189 -21.59 17.69 23.45
CA VAL A 189 -22.18 17.20 24.71
C VAL A 189 -21.40 17.73 25.92
N CYS A 190 -20.07 17.70 25.89
CA CYS A 190 -19.23 18.24 26.96
C CYS A 190 -19.43 19.75 27.10
N GLY A 191 -19.46 20.50 25.99
CA GLY A 191 -19.70 21.94 26.01
C GLY A 191 -21.06 22.30 26.59
N ALA A 192 -22.13 21.62 26.13
CA ALA A 192 -23.48 21.81 26.68
C ALA A 192 -23.53 21.47 28.19
N ARG A 193 -22.86 20.40 28.59
CA ARG A 193 -22.80 19.98 30.00
C ARG A 193 -22.11 21.02 30.89
N LEU A 194 -21.01 21.61 30.44
CA LEU A 194 -20.32 22.68 31.18
C LEU A 194 -21.20 23.93 31.30
N LEU A 195 -21.93 24.32 30.26
CA LEU A 195 -22.85 25.45 30.28
C LEU A 195 -24.00 25.23 31.25
N VAL A 196 -24.59 24.04 31.28
CA VAL A 196 -25.68 23.71 32.22
C VAL A 196 -25.19 23.70 33.66
N MET A 197 -24.01 23.12 33.95
CA MET A 197 -23.39 23.11 35.27
C MET A 197 -23.12 24.53 35.78
N ALA A 198 -22.69 25.44 34.91
CA ALA A 198 -22.47 26.82 35.25
C ALA A 198 -23.77 27.62 35.54
N ALA A 199 -24.85 27.31 34.79
CA ALA A 199 -26.13 27.99 34.90
C ALA A 199 -27.02 27.45 36.02
N ARG A 200 -26.92 26.17 36.35
CA ARG A 200 -27.76 25.48 37.34
C ARG A 200 -26.92 24.47 38.13
N PRO A 201 -26.16 24.90 39.14
CA PRO A 201 -25.44 23.99 40.00
C PRO A 201 -26.41 23.07 40.74
N ASP A 202 -26.25 21.75 40.64
CA ASP A 202 -27.04 20.76 41.34
C ASP A 202 -26.43 20.57 42.77
N PRO A 203 -27.16 20.82 43.83
CA PRO A 203 -26.69 20.63 45.19
C PRO A 203 -26.63 19.16 45.62
N ASN A 204 -27.05 18.23 44.77
CA ASN A 204 -27.08 16.80 45.07
C ASN A 204 -25.69 16.15 44.93
N ASN A 205 -25.22 15.50 45.99
CA ASN A 205 -23.93 14.81 46.01
C ASN A 205 -24.01 13.30 45.68
N ASP A 206 -25.20 12.77 45.40
CA ASP A 206 -25.39 11.35 45.05
C ASP A 206 -25.50 11.16 43.54
N PHE A 207 -24.50 10.49 42.95
CA PHE A 207 -24.45 10.21 41.52
C PHE A 207 -25.64 9.37 40.99
N PHE A 208 -26.12 8.40 41.80
CA PHE A 208 -27.28 7.57 41.38
C PHE A 208 -28.63 8.27 41.52
N ARG A 209 -28.68 9.38 42.23
CA ARG A 209 -29.85 10.26 42.33
C ARG A 209 -29.74 11.52 41.48
N SER A 210 -28.78 11.57 40.58
CA SER A 210 -28.62 12.67 39.62
C SER A 210 -29.86 12.86 38.77
N GLY A 211 -30.09 14.10 38.34
CA GLY A 211 -31.26 14.46 37.55
C GLY A 211 -31.31 13.85 36.17
N LEU A 212 -32.43 13.98 35.48
CA LEU A 212 -32.64 13.49 34.11
C LEU A 212 -31.53 13.95 33.17
N TYR A 213 -30.97 15.13 33.39
CA TYR A 213 -29.90 15.70 32.56
C TYR A 213 -28.62 14.85 32.59
N ASP A 214 -28.17 14.35 33.73
CA ASP A 214 -26.98 13.51 33.84
C ASP A 214 -27.22 12.13 33.21
N ILE A 215 -28.44 11.60 33.33
CA ILE A 215 -28.85 10.36 32.66
C ILE A 215 -28.76 10.51 31.12
N LEU A 216 -29.30 11.62 30.58
CA LEU A 216 -29.24 11.90 29.16
C LEU A 216 -27.80 12.12 28.66
N ALA A 217 -26.97 12.78 29.48
CA ALA A 217 -25.55 12.96 29.13
C ALA A 217 -24.80 11.61 29.09
N LEU A 218 -25.05 10.71 30.05
CA LEU A 218 -24.47 9.37 30.04
C LEU A 218 -24.93 8.55 28.83
N LEU A 219 -26.23 8.59 28.50
CA LEU A 219 -26.76 7.95 27.29
C LEU A 219 -26.10 8.50 26.03
N ALA A 220 -25.92 9.82 25.93
CA ALA A 220 -25.24 10.45 24.81
C ALA A 220 -23.78 9.94 24.69
N PHE A 221 -23.06 9.82 25.80
CA PHE A 221 -21.69 9.27 25.78
C PHE A 221 -21.65 7.82 25.33
N ILE A 222 -22.61 6.97 25.74
CA ILE A 222 -22.72 5.58 25.28
C ILE A 222 -22.97 5.53 23.76
N VAL A 223 -23.91 6.33 23.27
CA VAL A 223 -24.21 6.40 21.82
C VAL A 223 -22.99 6.88 21.03
N LEU A 224 -22.28 7.91 21.52
CA LEU A 224 -21.08 8.44 20.89
C LEU A 224 -19.92 7.42 20.89
N PHE A 225 -19.80 6.60 21.94
CA PHE A 225 -18.83 5.51 22.00
C PHE A 225 -19.12 4.44 20.95
N ILE A 226 -20.39 4.05 20.78
CA ILE A 226 -20.81 3.14 19.72
C ILE A 226 -20.51 3.75 18.33
N LEU A 227 -20.83 5.04 18.15
CA LEU A 227 -20.55 5.75 16.90
C LEU A 227 -19.05 5.85 16.61
N LEU A 228 -18.21 6.06 17.65
CA LEU A 228 -16.74 6.05 17.51
C LEU A 228 -16.24 4.68 17.09
N THR A 229 -16.74 3.60 17.70
CA THR A 229 -16.42 2.21 17.34
C THR A 229 -16.76 1.94 15.88
N PHE A 230 -17.97 2.30 15.46
CA PHE A 230 -18.40 2.21 14.06
C PHE A 230 -17.50 3.06 13.16
N GLY A 231 -17.14 4.26 13.57
CA GLY A 231 -16.24 5.16 12.85
C GLY A 231 -14.86 4.55 12.62
N VAL A 232 -14.28 3.95 13.66
CA VAL A 232 -12.98 3.25 13.56
C VAL A 232 -13.07 2.06 12.61
N MET A 233 -14.11 1.24 12.73
CA MET A 233 -14.34 0.10 11.83
C MET A 233 -14.50 0.55 10.37
N ALA A 234 -15.32 1.58 10.13
CA ALA A 234 -15.53 2.14 8.80
C ALA A 234 -14.24 2.75 8.22
N MET A 235 -13.42 3.42 9.04
CA MET A 235 -12.13 3.98 8.66
C MET A 235 -11.16 2.89 8.19
N VAL A 236 -11.01 1.83 8.97
CA VAL A 236 -10.13 0.68 8.63
C VAL A 236 -10.61 0.00 7.35
N ASN A 237 -11.91 -0.29 7.25
CA ASN A 237 -12.48 -0.95 6.08
C ASN A 237 -12.29 -0.13 4.79
N ARG A 238 -12.56 1.17 4.84
CA ARG A 238 -12.32 2.07 3.70
C ARG A 238 -10.85 2.11 3.29
N ARG A 239 -9.92 2.11 4.26
CA ARG A 239 -8.49 2.06 3.95
C ARG A 239 -8.11 0.74 3.28
N LEU A 240 -8.65 -0.40 3.75
CA LEU A 240 -8.44 -1.71 3.13
C LEU A 240 -8.91 -1.74 1.68
N VAL A 241 -10.12 -1.22 1.42
CA VAL A 241 -10.68 -1.14 0.06
C VAL A 241 -9.82 -0.23 -0.83
N ALA A 242 -9.40 0.93 -0.33
CA ALA A 242 -8.55 1.85 -1.08
C ALA A 242 -7.18 1.24 -1.42
N ASP A 243 -6.56 0.53 -0.46
CA ASP A 243 -5.28 -0.16 -0.69
C ASP A 243 -5.44 -1.28 -1.73
N LEU A 244 -6.54 -2.05 -1.68
CA LEU A 244 -6.84 -3.09 -2.66
C LEU A 244 -7.02 -2.49 -4.06
N GLN A 245 -7.83 -1.45 -4.20
CA GLN A 245 -8.04 -0.74 -5.48
C GLN A 245 -6.74 -0.15 -6.03
N ALA A 246 -5.87 0.38 -5.15
CA ALA A 246 -4.57 0.88 -5.56
C ALA A 246 -3.64 -0.23 -6.08
N GLN A 247 -3.68 -1.43 -5.48
CA GLN A 247 -2.93 -2.59 -5.96
C GLN A 247 -3.47 -3.10 -7.29
N GLU A 248 -4.80 -3.23 -7.42
CA GLU A 248 -5.45 -3.62 -8.68
C GLU A 248 -5.12 -2.62 -9.80
N GLY A 249 -5.20 -1.31 -9.51
CA GLY A 249 -4.86 -0.28 -10.48
C GLY A 249 -3.40 -0.28 -10.91
N LYS A 250 -2.45 -0.59 -10.01
CA LYS A 250 -1.03 -0.76 -10.36
C LYS A 250 -0.81 -1.96 -11.28
N PHE A 251 -1.45 -3.09 -10.96
CA PHE A 251 -1.37 -4.29 -11.79
C PHE A 251 -1.98 -4.06 -13.16
N ALA A 252 -3.20 -3.53 -13.24
CA ALA A 252 -3.87 -3.21 -14.50
C ALA A 252 -3.03 -2.27 -15.36
N LYS A 253 -2.45 -1.22 -14.75
CA LYS A 253 -1.57 -0.29 -15.47
C LYS A 253 -0.32 -0.99 -16.01
N ALA A 254 0.38 -1.80 -15.19
CA ALA A 254 1.56 -2.55 -15.64
C ALA A 254 1.23 -3.53 -16.76
N PHE A 255 0.08 -4.22 -16.68
CA PHE A 255 -0.41 -5.13 -17.71
C PHE A 255 -0.70 -4.40 -19.02
N HIS A 256 -1.51 -3.31 -18.97
CA HIS A 256 -1.93 -2.61 -20.19
C HIS A 256 -0.83 -1.77 -20.84
N THR A 257 0.12 -1.22 -20.07
CA THR A 257 1.24 -0.43 -20.61
C THR A 257 2.46 -1.25 -20.97
N SER A 258 2.44 -2.57 -20.76
CA SER A 258 3.53 -3.46 -21.18
C SER A 258 3.71 -3.41 -22.70
N PRO A 259 4.93 -3.18 -23.22
CA PRO A 259 5.20 -3.21 -24.66
C PRO A 259 5.16 -4.62 -25.24
N TYR A 260 5.10 -5.65 -24.40
CA TYR A 260 4.97 -7.04 -24.83
C TYR A 260 3.52 -7.42 -25.04
N ALA A 261 3.25 -8.31 -25.99
CA ALA A 261 1.94 -8.93 -26.12
C ALA A 261 1.71 -9.86 -24.94
N VAL A 262 0.84 -9.44 -23.99
CA VAL A 262 0.51 -10.25 -22.81
C VAL A 262 -0.93 -10.74 -22.93
N THR A 263 -1.13 -12.04 -22.75
CA THR A 263 -2.46 -12.67 -22.80
C THR A 263 -2.67 -13.59 -21.62
N LEU A 264 -3.90 -13.60 -21.12
CA LEU A 264 -4.41 -14.60 -20.20
C LEU A 264 -5.34 -15.54 -20.97
N THR A 265 -5.01 -16.83 -21.00
CA THR A 265 -5.72 -17.84 -21.79
C THR A 265 -6.23 -18.94 -20.85
N ARG A 266 -7.46 -19.39 -21.03
CA ARG A 266 -8.01 -20.51 -20.28
C ARG A 266 -7.33 -21.82 -20.70
N TRP A 267 -6.92 -22.62 -19.72
CA TRP A 267 -6.23 -23.89 -19.97
C TRP A 267 -7.13 -24.93 -20.66
N SER A 268 -8.42 -25.00 -20.29
CA SER A 268 -9.34 -26.06 -20.72
C SER A 268 -9.68 -26.00 -22.21
N ASP A 269 -9.91 -24.80 -22.75
CA ASP A 269 -10.37 -24.59 -24.13
C ASP A 269 -9.41 -23.71 -24.98
N GLY A 270 -8.40 -23.14 -24.37
CA GLY A 270 -7.42 -22.28 -25.05
C GLY A 270 -7.93 -20.91 -25.45
N LYS A 271 -9.09 -20.47 -24.94
CA LYS A 271 -9.65 -19.15 -25.25
C LYS A 271 -8.96 -18.04 -24.47
N ILE A 272 -8.69 -16.94 -25.15
CA ILE A 272 -8.15 -15.73 -24.57
C ILE A 272 -9.22 -15.10 -23.68
N ILE A 273 -8.93 -14.97 -22.38
CA ILE A 273 -9.79 -14.32 -21.39
C ILE A 273 -9.51 -12.81 -21.38
N GLU A 274 -8.21 -12.45 -21.44
CA GLU A 274 -7.74 -11.08 -21.35
C GLU A 274 -6.49 -10.91 -22.22
N ALA A 275 -6.33 -9.74 -22.83
CA ALA A 275 -5.14 -9.33 -23.57
C ALA A 275 -4.86 -7.85 -23.30
N ASN A 276 -3.58 -7.47 -23.37
CA ASN A 276 -3.15 -6.09 -23.15
C ASN A 276 -3.05 -5.29 -24.45
N GLN A 277 -2.76 -4.00 -24.33
CA GLN A 277 -2.58 -3.12 -25.49
C GLN A 277 -1.42 -3.57 -26.39
N GLY A 278 -0.30 -4.05 -25.83
CA GLY A 278 0.84 -4.56 -26.57
C GLY A 278 0.49 -5.76 -27.47
N PHE A 279 -0.48 -6.59 -27.05
CA PHE A 279 -1.00 -7.65 -27.93
C PHE A 279 -1.60 -7.07 -29.22
N SER A 280 -2.43 -6.03 -29.09
CA SER A 280 -3.03 -5.39 -30.27
C SER A 280 -1.99 -4.74 -31.19
N GLU A 281 -1.01 -4.07 -30.62
CA GLU A 281 0.06 -3.37 -31.35
C GLU A 281 0.96 -4.34 -32.11
N ILE A 282 1.35 -5.44 -31.44
CA ILE A 282 2.25 -6.44 -32.04
C ILE A 282 1.54 -7.31 -33.06
N THR A 283 0.32 -7.80 -32.73
CA THR A 283 -0.37 -8.77 -33.59
C THR A 283 -1.28 -8.16 -34.65
N GLY A 284 -1.74 -6.90 -34.44
CA GLY A 284 -2.71 -6.21 -35.28
C GLY A 284 -4.18 -6.62 -35.01
N TYR A 285 -4.45 -7.50 -34.03
CA TYR A 285 -5.83 -7.85 -33.65
C TYR A 285 -6.36 -6.91 -32.61
N GLY A 286 -7.58 -6.41 -32.75
CA GLY A 286 -8.25 -5.65 -31.71
C GLY A 286 -8.56 -6.51 -30.48
N LEU A 287 -8.51 -5.93 -29.28
CA LEU A 287 -8.77 -6.66 -28.03
C LEU A 287 -10.15 -7.32 -28.02
N ALA A 288 -11.20 -6.59 -28.45
CA ALA A 288 -12.57 -7.13 -28.52
C ALA A 288 -12.72 -8.29 -29.53
N GLU A 289 -11.86 -8.33 -30.55
CA GLU A 289 -11.85 -9.39 -31.55
C GLU A 289 -11.12 -10.64 -31.04
N ALA A 290 -10.12 -10.48 -30.16
CA ALA A 290 -9.28 -11.55 -29.65
C ALA A 290 -9.91 -12.27 -28.44
N ILE A 291 -10.60 -11.55 -27.57
CA ILE A 291 -11.23 -12.10 -26.37
C ILE A 291 -12.30 -13.13 -26.78
N GLY A 292 -12.27 -14.29 -26.12
CA GLY A 292 -13.17 -15.43 -26.39
C GLY A 292 -12.75 -16.32 -27.54
N LYS A 293 -11.72 -15.95 -28.32
CA LYS A 293 -11.13 -16.78 -29.38
C LYS A 293 -9.86 -17.49 -28.91
N THR A 294 -9.47 -18.52 -29.60
CA THR A 294 -8.20 -19.23 -29.39
C THR A 294 -7.10 -18.63 -30.30
N SER A 295 -5.84 -18.84 -29.93
CA SER A 295 -4.69 -18.44 -30.76
C SER A 295 -4.68 -19.13 -32.13
N MET A 296 -5.36 -20.28 -32.27
CA MET A 296 -5.53 -21.00 -33.55
C MET A 296 -6.58 -20.34 -34.42
N GLU A 297 -7.73 -19.94 -33.89
CA GLU A 297 -8.77 -19.20 -34.61
C GLU A 297 -8.24 -17.85 -35.12
N LEU A 298 -7.34 -17.22 -34.35
CA LEU A 298 -6.64 -15.99 -34.76
C LEU A 298 -5.41 -16.26 -35.67
N ARG A 299 -5.08 -17.52 -35.94
CA ARG A 299 -3.94 -17.89 -36.80
C ARG A 299 -2.62 -17.24 -36.38
N LEU A 300 -2.40 -17.12 -35.05
CA LEU A 300 -1.21 -16.42 -34.52
C LEU A 300 0.08 -17.23 -34.66
N TRP A 301 0.02 -18.56 -34.78
CA TRP A 301 1.19 -19.42 -34.89
C TRP A 301 1.71 -19.51 -36.33
N GLY A 302 3.02 -19.38 -36.49
CA GLY A 302 3.67 -19.63 -37.78
C GLY A 302 3.55 -21.10 -38.18
N GLU A 303 3.88 -22.00 -37.25
CA GLU A 303 3.77 -23.45 -37.37
C GLU A 303 2.94 -24.05 -36.24
N GLU A 304 2.11 -25.03 -36.52
CA GLU A 304 1.30 -25.75 -35.52
C GLU A 304 2.15 -26.56 -34.53
N ARG A 305 3.30 -27.04 -35.00
CA ARG A 305 4.29 -27.75 -34.18
C ARG A 305 4.82 -26.90 -33.01
N ASP A 306 5.05 -25.62 -33.23
CA ASP A 306 5.55 -24.70 -32.22
C ASP A 306 4.56 -24.55 -31.06
N ARG A 307 3.28 -24.48 -31.38
CA ARG A 307 2.21 -24.46 -30.39
C ARG A 307 2.20 -25.73 -29.54
N GLU A 308 2.33 -26.90 -30.17
CA GLU A 308 2.30 -28.16 -29.43
C GLU A 308 3.55 -28.32 -28.53
N MET A 309 4.73 -27.86 -28.98
CA MET A 309 5.93 -27.80 -28.14
C MET A 309 5.72 -26.94 -26.89
N VAL A 310 5.14 -25.74 -27.01
CA VAL A 310 4.84 -24.87 -25.89
C VAL A 310 3.84 -25.53 -24.93
N ARG A 311 2.81 -26.15 -25.48
CA ARG A 311 1.76 -26.83 -24.72
C ARG A 311 2.30 -28.03 -23.92
N GLU A 312 3.20 -28.81 -24.54
CA GLU A 312 3.83 -29.96 -23.89
C GLU A 312 4.80 -29.52 -22.78
N ALA A 313 5.59 -28.47 -23.02
CA ALA A 313 6.45 -27.87 -22.00
C ALA A 313 5.63 -27.33 -20.80
N LEU A 314 4.50 -26.67 -21.06
CA LEU A 314 3.59 -26.20 -20.01
C LEU A 314 2.92 -27.36 -19.23
N ARG A 315 2.65 -28.50 -19.89
CA ARG A 315 2.14 -29.68 -19.21
C ARG A 315 3.18 -30.32 -18.29
N ARG A 316 4.42 -30.42 -18.76
CA ARG A 316 5.51 -31.08 -18.06
C ARG A 316 6.07 -30.22 -16.91
N ASP A 317 6.40 -28.96 -17.22
CA ASP A 317 7.20 -28.08 -16.36
C ASP A 317 6.37 -26.96 -15.73
N GLY A 318 5.13 -26.76 -16.17
CA GLY A 318 4.24 -25.68 -15.72
C GLY A 318 4.62 -24.29 -16.25
N ARG A 319 5.74 -24.18 -16.99
CA ARG A 319 6.27 -22.92 -17.49
C ARG A 319 7.12 -23.07 -18.76
N VAL A 320 7.21 -22.00 -19.52
CA VAL A 320 8.13 -21.83 -20.66
C VAL A 320 8.86 -20.49 -20.49
N ARG A 321 10.15 -20.44 -20.81
CA ARG A 321 10.96 -19.22 -20.70
C ARG A 321 11.76 -18.99 -21.97
N GLY A 322 11.57 -17.79 -22.57
CA GLY A 322 12.45 -17.27 -23.63
C GLY A 322 12.55 -18.16 -24.87
N MET A 323 11.46 -18.80 -25.27
CA MET A 323 11.44 -19.63 -26.49
C MET A 323 11.25 -18.74 -27.71
N GLU A 324 12.20 -18.76 -28.62
CA GLU A 324 12.10 -18.04 -29.90
C GLU A 324 11.25 -18.85 -30.86
N LEU A 325 10.15 -18.23 -31.35
CA LEU A 325 9.15 -18.89 -32.19
C LEU A 325 8.67 -17.95 -33.29
N GLN A 326 8.16 -18.55 -34.38
CA GLN A 326 7.56 -17.79 -35.48
C GLN A 326 6.05 -17.63 -35.24
N PHE A 327 5.61 -16.39 -35.28
CA PHE A 327 4.20 -16.02 -35.21
C PHE A 327 3.77 -15.33 -36.47
N ARG A 328 2.46 -15.09 -36.60
CA ARG A 328 1.86 -14.39 -37.77
C ARG A 328 0.97 -13.26 -37.26
N LYS A 329 1.17 -12.06 -37.83
CA LYS A 329 0.31 -10.90 -37.58
C LYS A 329 -1.02 -11.05 -38.35
N LYS A 330 -2.05 -10.28 -38.01
CA LYS A 330 -3.36 -10.28 -38.70
C LYS A 330 -3.26 -10.05 -40.20
N ASN A 331 -2.33 -9.20 -40.63
CA ASN A 331 -2.07 -8.92 -42.07
C ASN A 331 -1.27 -10.02 -42.80
N GLY A 332 -0.94 -11.11 -42.11
CA GLY A 332 -0.15 -12.22 -42.65
C GLY A 332 1.37 -12.06 -42.55
N ALA A 333 1.88 -10.91 -42.11
CA ALA A 333 3.31 -10.69 -41.96
C ALA A 333 3.90 -11.62 -40.85
N PRO A 334 5.13 -12.15 -41.09
CA PRO A 334 5.82 -12.95 -40.08
C PRO A 334 6.25 -12.07 -38.91
N LEU A 335 6.36 -12.69 -37.73
CA LEU A 335 6.79 -12.08 -36.47
C LEU A 335 7.68 -13.07 -35.74
N THR A 336 8.93 -12.71 -35.45
CA THR A 336 9.79 -13.50 -34.58
C THR A 336 9.54 -13.07 -33.14
N GLY A 337 8.93 -13.94 -32.34
CA GLY A 337 8.57 -13.66 -30.98
C GLY A 337 9.36 -14.46 -29.96
N LEU A 338 9.82 -13.80 -28.90
CA LEU A 338 10.39 -14.44 -27.71
C LEU A 338 9.26 -14.69 -26.72
N LEU A 339 8.81 -15.96 -26.63
CA LEU A 339 7.67 -16.39 -25.80
C LEU A 339 8.12 -16.82 -24.41
N SER A 340 7.42 -16.32 -23.40
CA SER A 340 7.42 -16.88 -22.04
C SER A 340 5.98 -17.12 -21.60
N ALA A 341 5.72 -18.25 -20.92
CA ALA A 341 4.40 -18.60 -20.46
C ALA A 341 4.46 -19.34 -19.10
N ASP A 342 3.50 -19.05 -18.25
CA ASP A 342 3.32 -19.71 -16.94
C ASP A 342 1.89 -20.25 -16.82
N ARG A 343 1.77 -21.46 -16.29
CA ARG A 343 0.49 -21.98 -15.85
C ARG A 343 0.17 -21.45 -14.46
N ILE A 344 -0.94 -20.73 -14.34
CA ILE A 344 -1.40 -20.09 -13.10
C ILE A 344 -2.84 -20.50 -12.80
N THR A 345 -3.29 -20.26 -11.55
CA THR A 345 -4.69 -20.50 -11.16
C THR A 345 -5.31 -19.18 -10.75
N ILE A 346 -6.41 -18.80 -11.40
CA ILE A 346 -7.20 -17.60 -11.11
C ILE A 346 -8.63 -18.03 -10.81
N ASN A 347 -9.21 -17.61 -9.68
CA ASN A 347 -10.57 -17.98 -9.26
C ASN A 347 -10.85 -19.49 -9.35
N ASN A 348 -9.89 -20.32 -8.94
CA ASN A 348 -9.95 -21.78 -9.00
C ASN A 348 -9.98 -22.37 -10.44
N GLU A 349 -9.72 -21.56 -11.47
CA GLU A 349 -9.61 -21.97 -12.85
C GLU A 349 -8.14 -21.96 -13.32
N ALA A 350 -7.71 -23.05 -13.99
CA ALA A 350 -6.36 -23.10 -14.56
C ALA A 350 -6.27 -22.23 -15.80
N CYS A 351 -5.30 -21.33 -15.83
CA CYS A 351 -5.04 -20.40 -16.90
C CYS A 351 -3.56 -20.42 -17.33
N ILE A 352 -3.27 -19.87 -18.49
CA ILE A 352 -1.92 -19.62 -18.99
C ILE A 352 -1.74 -18.11 -19.10
N LEU A 353 -0.76 -17.56 -18.41
CA LEU A 353 -0.27 -16.20 -18.63
C LEU A 353 0.88 -16.27 -19.62
N THR A 354 0.70 -15.69 -20.80
CA THR A 354 1.70 -15.68 -21.88
C THR A 354 2.18 -14.26 -22.12
N SER A 355 3.49 -14.08 -22.31
CA SER A 355 4.08 -12.86 -22.82
C SER A 355 4.91 -13.16 -24.06
N VAL A 356 4.77 -12.35 -25.11
CA VAL A 356 5.54 -12.44 -26.35
C VAL A 356 6.18 -11.08 -26.63
N ASN A 357 7.50 -11.08 -26.74
CA ASN A 357 8.28 -9.92 -27.17
C ASN A 357 8.58 -10.04 -28.67
N ASP A 358 8.25 -9.02 -29.46
CA ASP A 358 8.66 -8.94 -30.86
C ASP A 358 10.17 -8.65 -30.91
N ILE A 359 10.94 -9.60 -31.40
CA ILE A 359 12.39 -9.50 -31.59
C ILE A 359 12.79 -9.46 -33.06
N SER A 360 11.83 -9.22 -33.99
CA SER A 360 12.07 -9.23 -35.45
C SER A 360 13.15 -8.21 -35.85
N GLU A 361 13.02 -6.96 -35.43
CA GLU A 361 14.01 -5.90 -35.73
C GLU A 361 15.41 -6.24 -35.16
N ARG A 362 15.44 -6.82 -33.94
CA ARG A 362 16.69 -7.25 -33.34
C ARG A 362 17.38 -8.34 -34.14
N LYS A 363 16.62 -9.33 -34.63
CA LYS A 363 17.14 -10.44 -35.43
C LYS A 363 17.65 -9.94 -36.80
N GLU A 364 16.89 -9.09 -37.47
CA GLU A 364 17.31 -8.48 -38.71
C GLU A 364 18.62 -7.67 -38.56
N ALA A 365 18.73 -6.89 -37.47
CA ALA A 365 19.94 -6.13 -37.16
C ALA A 365 21.14 -7.04 -36.87
N GLU A 366 20.93 -8.16 -36.19
CA GLU A 366 21.95 -9.16 -35.86
C GLU A 366 22.45 -9.87 -37.12
N GLU A 367 21.56 -10.32 -37.99
CA GLU A 367 21.88 -10.93 -39.29
C GLU A 367 22.66 -9.97 -40.18
N LYS A 368 22.22 -8.73 -40.31
CA LYS A 368 22.91 -7.69 -41.08
C LYS A 368 24.31 -7.42 -40.52
N ARG A 369 24.47 -7.36 -39.20
CA ARG A 369 25.78 -7.20 -38.58
C ARG A 369 26.69 -8.37 -38.88
N GLU A 370 26.21 -9.60 -38.79
CA GLU A 370 27.00 -10.79 -39.13
C GLU A 370 27.41 -10.82 -40.61
N GLN A 371 26.52 -10.38 -41.50
CA GLN A 371 26.83 -10.26 -42.92
C GLN A 371 27.96 -9.25 -43.13
N LEU A 372 27.87 -8.06 -42.54
CA LEU A 372 28.90 -7.02 -42.64
C LEU A 372 30.25 -7.47 -42.06
N VAL A 373 30.24 -8.25 -40.97
CA VAL A 373 31.48 -8.83 -40.42
C VAL A 373 32.12 -9.79 -41.41
N ARG A 374 31.33 -10.69 -42.00
CA ARG A 374 31.83 -11.65 -43.04
C ARG A 374 32.38 -10.93 -44.28
N GLU A 375 31.68 -9.90 -44.76
CA GLU A 375 32.15 -9.08 -45.89
C GLU A 375 33.47 -8.37 -45.57
N ARG A 376 33.59 -7.81 -44.35
CA ARG A 376 34.82 -7.17 -43.88
C ARG A 376 35.99 -8.15 -43.77
N GLU A 377 35.76 -9.34 -43.21
CA GLU A 377 36.81 -10.38 -43.08
C GLU A 377 37.27 -10.84 -44.47
N LYS A 378 36.34 -11.02 -45.43
CA LYS A 378 36.68 -11.36 -46.81
C LYS A 378 37.51 -10.25 -47.45
N ALA A 379 37.10 -8.99 -47.36
CA ALA A 379 37.85 -7.86 -47.91
C ALA A 379 39.27 -7.75 -47.29
N LEU A 380 39.40 -7.96 -45.99
CA LEU A 380 40.72 -7.97 -45.30
C LEU A 380 41.59 -9.12 -45.77
N SER A 381 41.03 -10.28 -46.11
CA SER A 381 41.81 -11.42 -46.62
C SER A 381 42.28 -11.19 -48.07
N GLU A 382 41.58 -10.34 -48.83
CA GLU A 382 41.97 -9.98 -50.23
C GLU A 382 43.08 -8.90 -50.25
N VAL A 383 43.31 -8.17 -49.16
CA VAL A 383 44.36 -7.16 -49.09
C VAL A 383 45.71 -7.85 -48.88
N LYS A 384 46.51 -7.89 -49.98
CA LYS A 384 47.89 -8.39 -49.93
C LYS A 384 48.79 -7.37 -49.21
N VAL A 385 49.00 -7.55 -47.95
CA VAL A 385 49.92 -6.71 -47.12
C VAL A 385 51.20 -7.46 -46.86
N LEU A 386 52.32 -6.92 -47.33
CA LEU A 386 53.65 -7.40 -46.91
C LEU A 386 53.86 -7.08 -45.43
N SER A 387 53.81 -8.08 -44.55
CA SER A 387 54.05 -7.91 -43.14
C SER A 387 55.15 -8.88 -42.65
N GLY A 388 55.98 -8.40 -41.73
CA GLY A 388 57.08 -9.19 -41.13
C GLY A 388 58.45 -8.89 -41.70
N LEU A 389 59.45 -9.69 -41.26
CA LEU A 389 60.86 -9.59 -41.70
C LEU A 389 61.08 -10.38 -42.97
N LEU A 390 61.38 -9.68 -44.08
CA LEU A 390 61.68 -10.30 -45.35
C LEU A 390 63.17 -10.68 -45.37
N PRO A 391 63.52 -11.96 -45.58
CA PRO A 391 64.93 -12.42 -45.62
C PRO A 391 65.56 -11.96 -46.95
N ILE A 392 66.43 -10.94 -46.88
CA ILE A 392 67.13 -10.41 -48.04
C ILE A 392 68.61 -10.81 -48.03
N CYS A 393 69.19 -11.14 -49.16
CA CYS A 393 70.62 -11.40 -49.30
C CYS A 393 71.40 -10.09 -49.07
N ALA A 394 72.37 -10.13 -48.19
CA ALA A 394 73.21 -8.97 -47.86
C ALA A 394 74.04 -8.48 -49.07
N ALA A 395 74.43 -9.37 -49.99
CA ALA A 395 75.22 -9.04 -51.14
C ALA A 395 74.39 -8.61 -52.36
N CYS A 396 73.46 -9.44 -52.84
CA CYS A 396 72.71 -9.18 -54.10
C CYS A 396 71.29 -8.64 -53.90
N LYS A 397 70.87 -8.44 -52.64
CA LYS A 397 69.53 -7.87 -52.25
C LYS A 397 68.32 -8.67 -52.75
N LYS A 398 68.47 -9.91 -53.23
CA LYS A 398 67.35 -10.78 -53.53
C LYS A 398 66.61 -11.18 -52.28
N ILE A 399 65.28 -11.37 -52.37
CA ILE A 399 64.43 -11.87 -51.29
C ILE A 399 64.31 -13.39 -51.43
N ARG A 400 64.40 -14.12 -50.30
CA ARG A 400 64.11 -15.57 -50.25
C ARG A 400 62.63 -15.77 -49.99
N ASP A 401 61.97 -16.47 -50.90
CA ASP A 401 60.53 -16.83 -50.70
C ASP A 401 60.39 -18.03 -49.73
N ASP A 402 59.12 -18.35 -49.44
CA ASP A 402 58.79 -19.44 -48.48
C ASP A 402 59.19 -20.85 -49.00
N GLN A 403 59.45 -20.97 -50.30
CA GLN A 403 59.95 -22.21 -50.94
C GLN A 403 61.50 -22.29 -50.96
N GLY A 404 62.14 -21.22 -50.48
CA GLY A 404 63.62 -21.18 -50.41
C GLY A 404 64.31 -20.60 -51.63
N TYR A 405 63.58 -20.16 -52.67
CA TYR A 405 64.16 -19.55 -53.87
C TYR A 405 64.45 -18.06 -53.71
N TRP A 406 65.47 -17.57 -54.35
CA TRP A 406 65.91 -16.19 -54.31
C TRP A 406 65.37 -15.38 -55.49
N ASN A 407 64.40 -14.51 -55.25
CA ASN A 407 63.75 -13.68 -56.26
C ASN A 407 64.25 -12.23 -56.20
N GLN A 408 64.13 -11.50 -57.34
CA GLN A 408 64.33 -10.06 -57.34
C GLN A 408 63.32 -9.38 -56.39
N ILE A 409 63.74 -8.35 -55.71
CA ILE A 409 62.91 -7.67 -54.69
C ILE A 409 61.60 -7.10 -55.33
N GLU A 410 61.76 -6.56 -56.56
CA GLU A 410 60.65 -5.97 -57.29
C GLU A 410 59.61 -7.04 -57.69
N ALA A 411 60.09 -8.19 -58.16
CA ALA A 411 59.22 -9.31 -58.56
C ALA A 411 58.52 -9.91 -57.36
N TYR A 412 59.18 -10.03 -56.22
CA TYR A 412 58.60 -10.55 -54.99
C TYR A 412 57.54 -9.60 -54.46
N ILE A 413 57.82 -8.29 -54.37
CA ILE A 413 56.88 -7.30 -53.86
C ILE A 413 55.68 -7.17 -54.80
N ALA A 414 55.85 -7.14 -56.13
CA ALA A 414 54.81 -7.09 -57.12
C ALA A 414 53.84 -8.30 -57.05
N THR A 415 54.37 -9.48 -56.60
CA THR A 415 53.54 -10.69 -56.49
C THR A 415 52.79 -10.76 -55.16
N HIS A 416 53.36 -10.15 -54.11
CA HIS A 416 52.83 -10.23 -52.73
C HIS A 416 52.19 -8.93 -52.23
N SER A 417 52.15 -7.89 -53.01
CA SER A 417 51.46 -6.61 -52.72
C SER A 417 50.90 -5.99 -54.00
N GLU A 418 50.17 -4.92 -53.87
CA GLU A 418 49.64 -4.10 -55.00
C GLU A 418 50.68 -3.09 -55.50
N ALA A 419 51.90 -3.13 -54.97
CA ALA A 419 52.93 -2.18 -55.37
C ALA A 419 53.48 -2.46 -56.76
N ASN A 420 53.53 -1.45 -57.64
CA ASN A 420 54.14 -1.51 -58.94
C ASN A 420 55.43 -0.70 -58.97
N PHE A 421 56.44 -1.22 -59.61
CA PHE A 421 57.76 -0.57 -59.73
C PHE A 421 57.93 0.12 -61.05
N THR A 422 58.44 1.36 -61.00
CA THR A 422 58.93 2.07 -62.18
C THR A 422 60.43 2.17 -62.08
N HIS A 423 61.11 2.06 -63.21
CA HIS A 423 62.60 2.11 -63.24
C HIS A 423 63.05 3.54 -63.57
N GLY A 424 64.02 3.99 -62.77
CA GLY A 424 64.70 5.25 -62.95
C GLY A 424 66.13 5.15 -62.47
N ILE A 425 66.97 6.09 -62.88
CA ILE A 425 68.37 6.16 -62.48
C ILE A 425 68.52 7.35 -61.56
N CYS A 426 68.99 7.12 -60.33
CA CYS A 426 69.21 8.20 -59.39
C CYS A 426 70.43 9.05 -59.76
N PRO A 427 70.51 10.30 -59.33
CA PRO A 427 71.64 11.21 -59.72
C PRO A 427 73.03 10.70 -59.43
N GLU A 428 73.16 9.86 -58.39
CA GLU A 428 74.39 9.30 -57.99
C GLU A 428 74.85 8.17 -58.93
N CYS A 429 73.94 7.31 -59.34
CA CYS A 429 74.16 6.29 -60.39
C CYS A 429 74.37 6.93 -61.78
N THR A 430 73.67 7.98 -62.11
CA THR A 430 73.87 8.74 -63.38
C THR A 430 75.32 9.24 -63.41
N ARG A 431 75.82 9.83 -62.40
CA ARG A 431 77.25 10.26 -62.31
C ARG A 431 78.22 9.11 -62.40
N LYS A 432 77.96 8.01 -61.75
CA LYS A 432 78.85 6.84 -61.72
C LYS A 432 78.94 6.12 -63.00
N TYR A 433 77.84 5.97 -63.77
CA TYR A 433 77.81 5.13 -64.99
C TYR A 433 77.84 5.97 -66.27
N PHE A 434 77.50 7.27 -66.21
CA PHE A 434 77.40 8.15 -67.38
C PHE A 434 78.18 9.47 -67.18
N GLY A 435 78.99 9.63 -66.12
CA GLY A 435 79.73 10.84 -65.80
C GLY A 435 80.73 11.28 -66.94
N GLU A 436 81.40 10.32 -67.54
CA GLU A 436 82.31 10.62 -68.69
C GLU A 436 81.58 11.14 -69.95
N LEU A 437 80.21 10.91 -70.09
CA LEU A 437 79.40 11.40 -71.17
C LEU A 437 78.90 12.83 -70.94
N MET A 438 78.87 13.28 -69.70
CA MET A 438 78.32 14.62 -69.28
C MET A 438 79.43 15.69 -69.30
N ASP A 439 80.74 15.29 -69.20
CA ASP A 439 81.89 16.25 -69.27
C ASP A 439 82.41 16.53 -70.69
N GLY A 440 81.75 16.00 -71.72
CA GLY A 440 82.15 16.12 -73.14
C GLY A 440 81.44 17.22 -73.91
N GLU A 441 80.58 18.01 -73.37
CA GLU A 441 80.00 19.19 -73.95
C GLU A 441 80.38 20.45 -73.21
N LYS A 442 81.54 20.94 -73.53
CA LYS A 442 81.90 22.37 -73.42
C LYS A 442 82.46 22.83 -74.65
#